data_294fac10359c1f803d15b1b866f1ef07
#
_entry.id   294fac10359c1f803d15b1b866f1ef07
#
_cell.length_a   1.000
_cell.length_b   1.000
_cell.length_c   1.000
_cell.angle_alpha   90.00
_cell.angle_beta   90.00
_cell.angle_gamma   90.00
#
_symmetry.space_group_name_H-M   'P 1'
#
loop_
_entity.id
_entity.type
_entity.pdbx_description
1 polymer ?
#
loop_
_entity_poly.entity_id
_entity_poly.type
_entity_poly.pdbx_seq_one_letter_code
_entity_poly.pdbx_strand_id
1 'polypeptide(L)'
;MALLLAVATTAAAQVRITPQLKEGLKKTYHYESFVATDDSQQVNSNFDQTYEVLASNADSAVVSLTYSNFQQSNTGQAPTIGGLFMGLQVRFSVNLDGSVRHLLNGKEMREKYPADSDDSDSDYLDYLFSDNYLVSNMVNSPIGLFGKTITDGMQEQGDDSDMTYHYQLSADGHTVDIHSASADDAGSLSIAKQFVFGQDWWPTVFSFSIETDLGREMGKNKTGMKATLVE
;
A
#
# COMPACT_ATOMS: atom_id res chain seq x y z
N MET A 1 -2.15 -35.09 -46.53
CA MET A 1 -2.82 -34.94 -45.21
C MET A 1 -2.03 -33.87 -44.43
N ALA A 2 -2.50 -32.64 -44.45
CA ALA A 2 -1.81 -31.55 -43.78
C ALA A 2 -2.31 -31.44 -42.35
N LEU A 3 -1.41 -31.61 -41.38
CA LEU A 3 -1.70 -31.47 -39.97
C LEU A 3 -1.72 -29.97 -39.64
N LEU A 4 -2.89 -29.37 -39.44
CA LEU A 4 -3.01 -28.01 -38.87
C LEU A 4 -2.68 -28.10 -37.38
N LEU A 5 -1.50 -27.61 -37.01
CA LEU A 5 -1.19 -27.31 -35.61
C LEU A 5 -1.98 -26.04 -35.23
N ALA A 6 -3.06 -26.20 -34.48
CA ALA A 6 -3.72 -25.10 -33.82
C ALA A 6 -2.83 -24.66 -32.64
N VAL A 7 -2.11 -23.55 -32.80
CA VAL A 7 -1.44 -22.87 -31.69
C VAL A 7 -2.53 -22.17 -30.89
N ALA A 8 -2.96 -22.77 -29.79
CA ALA A 8 -3.82 -22.09 -28.83
C ALA A 8 -2.94 -21.03 -28.11
N THR A 9 -3.06 -19.78 -28.52
CA THR A 9 -2.55 -18.65 -27.74
C THR A 9 -3.47 -18.53 -26.52
N THR A 10 -3.02 -18.99 -25.36
CA THR A 10 -3.67 -18.66 -24.09
C THR A 10 -3.53 -17.16 -23.90
N ALA A 11 -4.63 -16.41 -24.03
CA ALA A 11 -4.65 -15.01 -23.65
C ALA A 11 -4.30 -14.95 -22.15
N ALA A 12 -3.28 -14.19 -21.78
CA ALA A 12 -2.95 -13.97 -20.37
C ALA A 12 -4.17 -13.38 -19.66
N ALA A 13 -4.46 -13.87 -18.45
CA ALA A 13 -5.55 -13.35 -17.64
C ALA A 13 -5.28 -11.87 -17.36
N GLN A 14 -6.31 -11.04 -17.49
CA GLN A 14 -6.21 -9.59 -17.26
C GLN A 14 -7.40 -9.13 -16.43
N VAL A 15 -7.13 -8.23 -15.48
CA VAL A 15 -8.16 -7.59 -14.65
C VAL A 15 -7.87 -6.10 -14.48
N ARG A 16 -8.93 -5.28 -14.46
CA ARG A 16 -8.84 -3.86 -14.08
C ARG A 16 -9.41 -3.72 -12.66
N ILE A 17 -8.60 -3.16 -11.76
CA ILE A 17 -8.98 -2.94 -10.37
C ILE A 17 -9.76 -1.64 -10.28
N THR A 18 -11.09 -1.72 -10.21
CA THR A 18 -11.98 -0.55 -10.17
C THR A 18 -12.91 -0.68 -8.97
N PRO A 19 -12.60 0.00 -7.83
CA PRO A 19 -13.41 -0.09 -6.62
C PRO A 19 -14.77 0.57 -6.79
N GLN A 20 -15.75 0.10 -6.04
CA GLN A 20 -17.03 0.81 -5.92
C GLN A 20 -16.85 2.01 -4.99
N LEU A 21 -17.05 3.22 -5.52
CA LEU A 21 -16.90 4.50 -4.82
C LEU A 21 -18.27 5.16 -4.62
N LYS A 22 -19.11 4.53 -3.83
CA LYS A 22 -20.44 5.06 -3.49
C LYS A 22 -20.35 5.96 -2.25
N GLU A 23 -20.93 7.15 -2.32
CA GLU A 23 -21.02 8.08 -1.18
C GLU A 23 -21.58 7.38 0.08
N GLY A 24 -20.93 7.60 1.21
CA GLY A 24 -21.21 6.97 2.49
C GLY A 24 -20.63 5.57 2.67
N LEU A 25 -19.99 4.99 1.62
CA LEU A 25 -19.27 3.71 1.78
C LEU A 25 -18.13 3.89 2.75
N LYS A 26 -18.02 2.97 3.71
CA LYS A 26 -16.91 2.87 4.66
C LYS A 26 -16.23 1.52 4.54
N LYS A 27 -14.91 1.52 4.69
CA LYS A 27 -14.07 0.33 4.76
C LYS A 27 -13.03 0.52 5.85
N THR A 28 -13.13 -0.26 6.90
CA THR A 28 -12.20 -0.23 8.03
C THR A 28 -11.27 -1.43 7.97
N TYR A 29 -9.97 -1.16 8.02
CA TYR A 29 -8.91 -2.16 8.03
C TYR A 29 -8.21 -2.16 9.37
N HIS A 30 -8.05 -3.35 9.94
CA HIS A 30 -7.14 -3.55 11.05
C HIS A 30 -5.74 -3.85 10.53
N TYR A 31 -4.76 -3.06 10.97
CA TYR A 31 -3.36 -3.17 10.59
C TYR A 31 -2.54 -3.78 11.72
N GLU A 32 -1.66 -4.69 11.34
CA GLU A 32 -0.60 -5.21 12.19
C GLU A 32 0.74 -4.99 11.48
N SER A 33 1.67 -4.26 12.10
CA SER A 33 3.06 -4.20 11.65
C SER A 33 3.91 -5.19 12.45
N PHE A 34 4.85 -5.82 11.79
CA PHE A 34 5.70 -6.82 12.42
C PHE A 34 7.16 -6.67 12.00
N VAL A 35 8.04 -7.16 12.88
CA VAL A 35 9.42 -7.48 12.57
C VAL A 35 9.62 -8.97 12.83
N ALA A 36 10.27 -9.66 11.89
CA ALA A 36 10.63 -11.04 12.03
C ALA A 36 12.14 -11.20 11.80
N THR A 37 12.75 -12.03 12.62
CA THR A 37 14.12 -12.55 12.46
C THR A 37 14.03 -14.05 12.25
N ASP A 38 15.17 -14.73 12.00
CA ASP A 38 15.19 -16.19 11.76
C ASP A 38 14.47 -17.01 12.83
N ASP A 39 14.43 -16.51 14.08
CA ASP A 39 13.93 -17.26 15.24
C ASP A 39 12.57 -16.79 15.76
N SER A 40 12.08 -15.61 15.36
CA SER A 40 10.87 -15.03 15.95
C SER A 40 10.19 -13.98 15.05
N GLN A 41 8.87 -13.88 15.19
CA GLN A 41 8.08 -12.77 14.66
C GLN A 41 7.42 -12.03 15.82
N GLN A 42 7.55 -10.70 15.84
CA GLN A 42 6.96 -9.84 16.84
C GLN A 42 6.08 -8.77 16.18
N VAL A 43 4.86 -8.60 16.68
CA VAL A 43 4.01 -7.46 16.30
C VAL A 43 4.50 -6.22 17.03
N ASN A 44 4.87 -5.19 16.29
CA ASN A 44 5.40 -3.93 16.83
C ASN A 44 4.32 -2.89 17.09
N SER A 45 3.33 -2.83 16.21
CA SER A 45 2.20 -1.92 16.38
C SER A 45 0.97 -2.45 15.67
N ASN A 46 -0.19 -2.02 16.15
CA ASN A 46 -1.46 -2.21 15.46
C ASN A 46 -2.26 -0.90 15.47
N PHE A 47 -3.15 -0.73 14.51
CA PHE A 47 -4.05 0.41 14.40
C PHE A 47 -5.15 0.10 13.40
N ASP A 48 -6.21 0.91 13.41
CA ASP A 48 -7.26 0.82 12.42
C ASP A 48 -7.18 2.00 11.46
N GLN A 49 -7.41 1.71 10.17
CA GLN A 49 -7.55 2.69 9.09
C GLN A 49 -8.96 2.61 8.51
N THR A 50 -9.70 3.73 8.53
CA THR A 50 -11.02 3.81 7.92
C THR A 50 -10.98 4.72 6.70
N TYR A 51 -11.32 4.15 5.55
CA TYR A 51 -11.60 4.87 4.31
C TYR A 51 -13.11 5.14 4.23
N GLU A 52 -13.49 6.39 3.97
CA GLU A 52 -14.89 6.80 3.78
C GLU A 52 -15.03 7.61 2.51
N VAL A 53 -15.96 7.24 1.64
CA VAL A 53 -16.30 8.01 0.46
C VAL A 53 -17.25 9.13 0.88
N LEU A 54 -16.73 10.36 0.94
CA LEU A 54 -17.49 11.55 1.38
C LEU A 54 -18.41 12.10 0.31
N ALA A 55 -17.99 12.02 -0.94
CA ALA A 55 -18.76 12.47 -2.11
C ALA A 55 -18.32 11.71 -3.36
N SER A 56 -19.22 11.53 -4.30
CA SER A 56 -18.93 10.93 -5.60
C SER A 56 -19.77 11.61 -6.68
N ASN A 57 -19.16 11.87 -7.84
CA ASN A 57 -19.82 12.44 -9.02
C ASN A 57 -19.43 11.64 -10.28
N ALA A 58 -19.73 12.17 -11.48
CA ALA A 58 -19.47 11.48 -12.74
C ALA A 58 -17.98 11.31 -13.06
N ASP A 59 -17.09 12.12 -12.47
CA ASP A 59 -15.66 12.17 -12.85
C ASP A 59 -14.72 11.72 -11.74
N SER A 60 -15.14 11.90 -10.48
CA SER A 60 -14.27 11.69 -9.33
C SER A 60 -15.06 11.42 -8.04
N ALA A 61 -14.33 10.96 -7.03
CA ALA A 61 -14.80 10.87 -5.65
C ALA A 61 -13.85 11.57 -4.68
N VAL A 62 -14.37 11.97 -3.54
CA VAL A 62 -13.59 12.44 -2.39
C VAL A 62 -13.58 11.33 -1.34
N VAL A 63 -12.41 10.90 -0.94
CA VAL A 63 -12.21 9.87 0.07
C VAL A 63 -11.53 10.49 1.28
N SER A 64 -12.00 10.17 2.47
CA SER A 64 -11.29 10.45 3.71
C SER A 64 -10.64 9.19 4.26
N LEU A 65 -9.48 9.37 4.87
CA LEU A 65 -8.75 8.34 5.60
C LEU A 65 -8.55 8.82 7.02
N THR A 66 -8.95 8.01 8.00
CA THR A 66 -8.75 8.27 9.42
C THR A 66 -8.02 7.10 10.08
N TYR A 67 -7.21 7.42 11.09
CA TYR A 67 -6.46 6.44 11.90
C TYR A 67 -7.03 6.42 13.30
N SER A 68 -7.20 5.24 13.86
CA SER A 68 -7.71 5.03 15.22
C SER A 68 -7.08 3.79 15.88
N ASN A 69 -7.32 3.62 17.17
CA ASN A 69 -6.93 2.42 17.96
C ASN A 69 -5.43 2.08 17.89
N PHE A 70 -4.57 3.09 17.77
CA PHE A 70 -3.12 2.88 17.69
C PHE A 70 -2.57 2.31 19.00
N GLN A 71 -1.84 1.20 18.89
CA GLN A 71 -1.10 0.57 19.96
C GLN A 71 0.30 0.21 19.49
N GLN A 72 1.31 0.46 20.30
CA GLN A 72 2.71 0.14 20.01
C GLN A 72 3.29 -0.67 21.17
N SER A 73 3.94 -1.80 20.84
CA SER A 73 4.49 -2.71 21.86
C SER A 73 5.80 -2.23 22.48
N ASN A 74 6.54 -1.33 21.80
CA ASN A 74 7.83 -0.80 22.27
C ASN A 74 7.74 0.71 22.55
N THR A 75 7.67 1.08 23.84
CA THR A 75 7.50 2.47 24.30
C THR A 75 8.72 3.38 24.14
N GLY A 76 9.84 2.89 23.60
CA GLY A 76 11.09 3.66 23.43
C GLY A 76 11.41 4.06 21.98
N GLN A 77 10.61 3.71 21.01
CA GLN A 77 10.80 4.09 19.60
C GLN A 77 9.94 5.31 19.25
N ALA A 78 10.42 6.11 18.30
CA ALA A 78 9.63 7.20 17.73
C ALA A 78 8.29 6.67 17.22
N PRO A 79 7.20 7.46 17.32
CA PRO A 79 5.90 7.04 16.82
C PRO A 79 6.01 6.70 15.34
N THR A 80 5.42 5.57 14.97
CA THR A 80 5.28 5.23 13.54
C THR A 80 4.39 6.25 12.84
N ILE A 81 4.41 6.27 11.52
CA ILE A 81 3.55 7.14 10.70
C ILE A 81 2.09 7.06 11.15
N GLY A 82 1.59 5.87 11.49
CA GLY A 82 0.24 5.70 12.05
C GLY A 82 0.01 6.52 13.32
N GLY A 83 1.01 6.63 14.21
CA GLY A 83 0.95 7.45 15.40
C GLY A 83 0.88 8.96 15.10
N LEU A 84 1.59 9.43 14.09
CA LEU A 84 1.57 10.84 13.67
C LEU A 84 0.21 11.26 13.09
N PHE A 85 -0.49 10.36 12.40
CA PHE A 85 -1.78 10.65 11.78
C PHE A 85 -2.98 10.41 12.70
N MET A 86 -2.75 9.97 13.96
CA MET A 86 -3.84 9.76 14.92
C MET A 86 -4.66 11.02 15.14
N GLY A 87 -5.97 10.88 14.98
CA GLY A 87 -6.92 11.99 15.12
C GLY A 87 -6.94 12.97 13.95
N LEU A 88 -6.14 12.75 12.90
CA LEU A 88 -6.25 13.48 11.65
C LEU A 88 -7.21 12.79 10.70
N GLN A 89 -7.90 13.60 9.90
CA GLN A 89 -8.64 13.17 8.73
C GLN A 89 -7.88 13.60 7.48
N VAL A 90 -7.30 12.64 6.77
CA VAL A 90 -6.67 12.88 5.47
C VAL A 90 -7.75 12.84 4.40
N ARG A 91 -7.94 13.93 3.65
CA ARG A 91 -8.93 14.00 2.56
C ARG A 91 -8.20 14.09 1.22
N PHE A 92 -8.55 13.22 0.30
CA PHE A 92 -7.96 13.20 -1.04
C PHE A 92 -9.00 12.92 -2.12
N SER A 93 -8.74 13.40 -3.31
CA SER A 93 -9.56 13.10 -4.48
C SER A 93 -9.00 11.89 -5.23
N VAL A 94 -9.91 11.11 -5.79
CA VAL A 94 -9.61 9.95 -6.64
C VAL A 94 -10.41 10.04 -7.94
N ASN A 95 -9.91 9.41 -9.02
CA ASN A 95 -10.70 9.17 -10.23
C ASN A 95 -11.77 8.10 -9.94
N LEU A 96 -12.72 7.89 -10.86
CA LEU A 96 -13.75 6.85 -10.68
C LEU A 96 -13.18 5.42 -10.65
N ASP A 97 -12.00 5.21 -11.24
CA ASP A 97 -11.28 3.95 -11.13
C ASP A 97 -10.54 3.78 -9.79
N GLY A 98 -10.56 4.79 -8.93
CA GLY A 98 -9.93 4.80 -7.62
C GLY A 98 -8.49 5.30 -7.61
N SER A 99 -7.89 5.61 -8.75
CA SER A 99 -6.53 6.16 -8.79
C SER A 99 -6.47 7.53 -8.10
N VAL A 100 -5.52 7.68 -7.18
CA VAL A 100 -5.36 8.90 -6.37
C VAL A 100 -4.96 10.08 -7.26
N ARG A 101 -5.53 11.25 -7.00
CA ARG A 101 -5.25 12.49 -7.73
C ARG A 101 -4.50 13.50 -6.87
N HIS A 102 -5.15 14.00 -5.81
CA HIS A 102 -4.66 15.12 -5.01
C HIS A 102 -5.04 14.99 -3.54
N LEU A 103 -4.15 15.45 -2.68
CA LEU A 103 -4.44 15.71 -1.28
C LEU A 103 -5.23 17.03 -1.16
N LEU A 104 -6.39 17.00 -0.50
CA LEU A 104 -7.30 18.13 -0.45
C LEU A 104 -7.11 19.02 0.78
N ASN A 105 -6.54 18.51 1.86
CA ASN A 105 -6.39 19.23 3.13
C ASN A 105 -4.97 19.17 3.72
N GLY A 106 -3.95 19.02 2.89
CA GLY A 106 -2.55 18.98 3.32
C GLY A 106 -2.16 20.20 4.15
N LYS A 107 -2.51 21.41 3.69
CA LYS A 107 -2.26 22.65 4.42
C LYS A 107 -2.94 22.67 5.81
N GLU A 108 -4.22 22.27 5.88
CA GLU A 108 -4.96 22.20 7.15
C GLU A 108 -4.31 21.23 8.14
N MET A 109 -3.81 20.08 7.65
CA MET A 109 -3.09 19.14 8.49
C MET A 109 -1.74 19.69 8.92
N ARG A 110 -0.99 20.32 8.02
CA ARG A 110 0.30 20.94 8.30
C ARG A 110 0.22 21.99 9.41
N GLU A 111 -0.82 22.81 9.41
CA GLU A 111 -1.06 23.85 10.41
C GLU A 111 -1.27 23.31 11.83
N LYS A 112 -1.65 22.04 11.98
CA LYS A 112 -1.80 21.35 13.29
C LYS A 112 -0.44 20.94 13.90
N TYR A 113 0.62 20.96 13.09
CA TYR A 113 1.98 20.63 13.52
C TYR A 113 2.88 21.86 13.31
N PRO A 114 2.86 22.84 14.25
CA PRO A 114 3.78 23.96 14.16
C PRO A 114 5.22 23.42 14.19
N ALA A 115 6.04 23.83 13.26
CA ALA A 115 7.45 23.49 13.27
C ALA A 115 8.08 24.11 14.52
N ASP A 116 8.68 23.30 15.36
CA ASP A 116 9.70 23.78 16.27
C ASP A 116 10.88 24.26 15.39
N SER A 117 11.55 25.29 15.82
CA SER A 117 12.45 26.20 15.11
C SER A 117 13.65 25.60 14.34
N ASP A 118 13.58 24.32 13.94
CA ASP A 118 14.62 23.66 13.16
C ASP A 118 14.12 23.43 11.71
N ASP A 119 14.78 24.05 10.73
CA ASP A 119 14.38 24.06 9.32
C ASP A 119 14.22 22.65 8.74
N SER A 120 14.98 21.66 9.22
CA SER A 120 14.90 20.26 8.75
C SER A 120 13.57 19.58 9.07
N ASP A 121 12.98 19.88 10.24
CA ASP A 121 11.67 19.32 10.63
C ASP A 121 10.54 19.95 9.82
N SER A 122 10.69 21.21 9.42
CA SER A 122 9.72 21.92 8.58
C SER A 122 9.60 21.26 7.20
N ASP A 123 10.72 21.03 6.53
CA ASP A 123 10.76 20.42 5.18
C ASP A 123 10.19 19.01 5.19
N TYR A 124 10.47 18.24 6.24
CA TYR A 124 9.92 16.89 6.40
C TYR A 124 8.39 16.92 6.59
N LEU A 125 7.87 17.81 7.43
CA LEU A 125 6.43 17.97 7.63
C LEU A 125 5.73 18.46 6.35
N ASP A 126 6.35 19.39 5.60
CA ASP A 126 5.81 19.86 4.33
C ASP A 126 5.75 18.74 3.29
N TYR A 127 6.75 17.86 3.26
CA TYR A 127 6.73 16.66 2.44
C TYR A 127 5.64 15.68 2.89
N LEU A 128 5.50 15.41 4.20
CA LEU A 128 4.48 14.48 4.74
C LEU A 128 3.05 14.89 4.36
N PHE A 129 2.79 16.19 4.26
CA PHE A 129 1.46 16.72 3.91
C PHE A 129 1.37 17.18 2.46
N SER A 130 2.14 16.56 1.57
CA SER A 130 2.16 16.82 0.13
C SER A 130 1.48 15.71 -0.68
N ASP A 131 1.14 16.02 -1.94
CA ASP A 131 0.67 15.02 -2.92
C ASP A 131 1.71 13.92 -3.14
N ASN A 132 2.99 14.26 -3.19
CA ASN A 132 4.06 13.29 -3.43
C ASN A 132 4.12 12.22 -2.33
N TYR A 133 4.04 12.64 -1.07
CA TYR A 133 3.99 11.69 0.04
C TYR A 133 2.74 10.83 0.01
N LEU A 134 1.57 11.44 -0.21
CA LEU A 134 0.30 10.74 -0.29
C LEU A 134 0.36 9.65 -1.38
N VAL A 135 0.76 10.01 -2.60
CA VAL A 135 0.84 9.06 -3.73
C VAL A 135 1.82 7.94 -3.42
N SER A 136 3.03 8.26 -2.93
CA SER A 136 4.06 7.27 -2.60
C SER A 136 3.61 6.28 -1.51
N ASN A 137 2.85 6.73 -0.52
CA ASN A 137 2.36 5.85 0.54
C ASN A 137 1.13 5.04 0.16
N MET A 138 0.28 5.56 -0.74
CA MET A 138 -0.89 4.81 -1.21
C MET A 138 -0.50 3.55 -1.98
N VAL A 139 0.65 3.51 -2.64
CA VAL A 139 1.18 2.31 -3.32
C VAL A 139 1.38 1.13 -2.35
N ASN A 140 1.67 1.41 -1.08
CA ASN A 140 1.86 0.42 -0.02
C ASN A 140 0.65 0.36 0.94
N SER A 141 -0.54 0.53 0.42
CA SER A 141 -1.80 0.49 1.16
C SER A 141 -2.84 -0.38 0.44
N PRO A 142 -3.97 -0.72 1.05
CA PRO A 142 -5.05 -1.47 0.39
C PRO A 142 -5.51 -0.88 -0.94
N ILE A 143 -5.44 0.43 -1.11
CA ILE A 143 -5.87 1.11 -2.35
C ILE A 143 -4.75 1.25 -3.39
N GLY A 144 -3.57 0.67 -3.15
CA GLY A 144 -2.38 0.84 -4.00
C GLY A 144 -2.49 0.33 -5.44
N LEU A 145 -3.46 -0.54 -5.72
CA LEU A 145 -3.71 -1.05 -7.07
C LEU A 145 -4.96 -0.45 -7.73
N PHE A 146 -5.67 0.47 -7.07
CA PHE A 146 -6.87 1.07 -7.66
C PHE A 146 -6.53 1.81 -8.95
N GLY A 147 -7.36 1.62 -9.98
CA GLY A 147 -7.17 2.16 -11.31
C GLY A 147 -6.17 1.38 -12.20
N LYS A 148 -5.38 0.47 -11.65
CA LYS A 148 -4.45 -0.35 -12.43
C LYS A 148 -5.16 -1.46 -13.20
N THR A 149 -4.60 -1.75 -14.37
CA THR A 149 -4.90 -2.95 -15.13
C THR A 149 -3.75 -3.94 -14.94
N ILE A 150 -4.04 -5.09 -14.38
CA ILE A 150 -3.06 -6.14 -14.08
C ILE A 150 -3.23 -7.26 -15.09
N THR A 151 -2.14 -7.68 -15.70
CA THR A 151 -2.06 -8.87 -16.56
C THR A 151 -1.17 -9.89 -15.86
N ASP A 152 -1.57 -11.14 -15.86
CA ASP A 152 -0.74 -12.21 -15.30
C ASP A 152 0.62 -12.27 -15.98
N GLY A 153 1.70 -12.32 -15.19
CA GLY A 153 3.08 -12.22 -15.65
C GLY A 153 3.55 -10.81 -16.02
N MET A 154 2.75 -9.75 -15.78
CA MET A 154 3.15 -8.36 -16.01
C MET A 154 4.42 -8.03 -15.21
N GLN A 155 5.27 -7.20 -15.81
CA GLN A 155 6.46 -6.65 -15.18
C GLN A 155 6.44 -5.12 -15.23
N GLU A 156 6.88 -4.47 -14.17
CA GLU A 156 6.94 -3.01 -14.06
C GLU A 156 8.26 -2.61 -13.39
N GLN A 157 8.99 -1.68 -14.00
CA GLN A 157 10.20 -1.12 -13.39
C GLN A 157 9.83 -0.15 -12.29
N GLY A 158 10.50 -0.23 -11.13
CA GLY A 158 10.34 0.76 -10.06
C GLY A 158 10.90 2.12 -10.47
N ASP A 159 10.22 3.22 -10.08
CA ASP A 159 10.54 4.57 -10.53
C ASP A 159 11.97 5.03 -10.14
N ASP A 160 12.46 4.63 -8.97
CA ASP A 160 13.74 5.07 -8.40
C ASP A 160 14.70 3.91 -8.08
N SER A 161 14.46 2.72 -8.65
CA SER A 161 15.24 1.54 -8.31
C SER A 161 15.50 0.65 -9.52
N ASP A 162 16.61 -0.09 -9.48
CA ASP A 162 16.89 -1.17 -10.42
C ASP A 162 15.98 -2.39 -10.21
N MET A 163 14.97 -2.28 -9.34
CA MET A 163 14.05 -3.36 -9.01
C MET A 163 12.93 -3.47 -10.05
N THR A 164 12.69 -4.69 -10.52
CA THR A 164 11.56 -5.03 -11.37
C THR A 164 10.50 -5.74 -10.53
N TYR A 165 9.27 -5.23 -10.57
CA TYR A 165 8.11 -5.85 -9.93
C TYR A 165 7.44 -6.84 -10.87
N HIS A 166 7.23 -8.05 -10.41
CA HIS A 166 6.58 -9.15 -11.12
C HIS A 166 5.20 -9.37 -10.53
N TYR A 167 4.18 -9.34 -11.37
CA TYR A 167 2.77 -9.50 -10.98
C TYR A 167 2.28 -10.88 -11.34
N GLN A 168 1.61 -11.54 -10.39
CA GLN A 168 0.91 -12.80 -10.59
C GLN A 168 -0.55 -12.62 -10.24
N LEU A 169 -1.43 -13.09 -11.13
CA LEU A 169 -2.87 -13.01 -10.96
C LEU A 169 -3.42 -14.42 -10.71
N SER A 170 -4.23 -14.59 -9.66
CA SER A 170 -4.93 -15.86 -9.42
C SER A 170 -5.90 -16.21 -10.55
N ALA A 171 -6.23 -17.49 -10.69
CA ALA A 171 -7.10 -17.96 -11.77
C ALA A 171 -8.52 -17.35 -11.74
N ASP A 172 -9.01 -16.94 -10.57
CA ASP A 172 -10.29 -16.25 -10.39
C ASP A 172 -10.19 -14.74 -10.54
N GLY A 173 -8.98 -14.20 -10.71
CA GLY A 173 -8.71 -12.77 -10.88
C GLY A 173 -8.81 -11.94 -9.59
N HIS A 174 -9.05 -12.55 -8.43
CA HIS A 174 -9.28 -11.82 -7.18
C HIS A 174 -8.06 -11.72 -6.25
N THR A 175 -6.95 -12.38 -6.58
CA THR A 175 -5.69 -12.24 -5.84
C THR A 175 -4.59 -11.75 -6.78
N VAL A 176 -3.88 -10.72 -6.34
CA VAL A 176 -2.69 -10.19 -7.01
C VAL A 176 -1.51 -10.31 -6.06
N ASP A 177 -0.52 -11.09 -6.46
CA ASP A 177 0.77 -11.18 -5.80
C ASP A 177 1.80 -10.37 -6.58
N ILE A 178 2.62 -9.58 -5.88
CA ILE A 178 3.66 -8.74 -6.46
C ILE A 178 4.97 -9.05 -5.75
N HIS A 179 5.97 -9.41 -6.50
CA HIS A 179 7.30 -9.72 -5.99
C HIS A 179 8.37 -8.92 -6.72
N SER A 180 9.36 -8.46 -5.97
CA SER A 180 10.59 -7.89 -6.50
C SER A 180 11.76 -8.33 -5.66
N ALA A 181 12.92 -8.56 -6.27
CA ALA A 181 14.13 -8.90 -5.57
C ALA A 181 15.35 -8.33 -6.28
N SER A 182 16.34 -7.90 -5.49
CA SER A 182 17.68 -7.55 -5.96
C SER A 182 18.70 -8.22 -5.04
N ALA A 183 19.87 -8.56 -5.58
CA ALA A 183 20.99 -9.08 -4.82
C ALA A 183 22.30 -8.56 -5.42
N ASP A 184 23.23 -8.24 -4.53
CA ASP A 184 24.61 -7.86 -4.86
C ASP A 184 25.59 -8.49 -3.86
N ASP A 185 26.86 -8.08 -3.91
CA ASP A 185 27.92 -8.59 -3.03
C ASP A 185 27.69 -8.20 -1.54
N ALA A 186 26.87 -7.21 -1.26
CA ALA A 186 26.57 -6.72 0.10
C ALA A 186 25.37 -7.44 0.73
N GLY A 187 24.52 -8.08 -0.08
CA GLY A 187 23.35 -8.79 0.42
C GLY A 187 22.20 -8.90 -0.58
N SER A 188 21.03 -9.20 -0.08
CA SER A 188 19.80 -9.23 -0.89
C SER A 188 18.67 -8.44 -0.25
N LEU A 189 17.82 -7.90 -1.11
CA LEU A 189 16.58 -7.21 -0.75
C LEU A 189 15.44 -7.86 -1.53
N SER A 190 14.36 -8.24 -0.85
CA SER A 190 13.14 -8.66 -1.51
C SER A 190 11.92 -7.92 -0.97
N ILE A 191 10.98 -7.65 -1.85
CA ILE A 191 9.69 -7.03 -1.54
C ILE A 191 8.59 -7.98 -1.99
N ALA A 192 7.62 -8.20 -1.11
CA ALA A 192 6.42 -8.96 -1.44
C ALA A 192 5.17 -8.17 -1.03
N LYS A 193 4.19 -8.12 -1.93
CA LYS A 193 2.86 -7.56 -1.67
C LYS A 193 1.81 -8.56 -2.12
N GLN A 194 0.72 -8.64 -1.38
CA GLN A 194 -0.46 -9.42 -1.76
C GLN A 194 -1.72 -8.60 -1.54
N PHE A 195 -2.62 -8.67 -2.51
CA PHE A 195 -3.95 -8.09 -2.44
C PHE A 195 -4.97 -9.20 -2.71
N VAL A 196 -5.92 -9.37 -1.79
CA VAL A 196 -7.07 -10.26 -1.97
C VAL A 196 -8.31 -9.39 -2.04
N PHE A 197 -8.98 -9.36 -3.19
CA PHE A 197 -10.10 -8.45 -3.47
C PHE A 197 -11.45 -9.12 -3.19
N GLY A 198 -12.38 -8.32 -2.62
CA GLY A 198 -13.79 -8.64 -2.60
C GLY A 198 -14.47 -8.39 -3.95
N GLN A 199 -15.77 -8.66 -4.02
CA GLN A 199 -16.58 -8.44 -5.25
C GLN A 199 -16.71 -6.96 -5.63
N ASP A 200 -16.52 -6.06 -4.69
CA ASP A 200 -16.59 -4.60 -4.86
C ASP A 200 -15.22 -3.97 -5.19
N TRP A 201 -14.20 -4.81 -5.42
CA TRP A 201 -12.82 -4.44 -5.69
C TRP A 201 -12.12 -3.70 -4.53
N TRP A 202 -12.70 -3.72 -3.34
CA TRP A 202 -11.95 -3.38 -2.14
C TRP A 202 -11.22 -4.62 -1.62
N PRO A 203 -9.94 -4.52 -1.26
CA PRO A 203 -9.22 -5.66 -0.69
C PRO A 203 -9.84 -6.11 0.62
N THR A 204 -10.01 -7.41 0.78
CA THR A 204 -10.33 -8.02 2.08
C THR A 204 -9.08 -8.26 2.91
N VAL A 205 -7.96 -8.47 2.21
CA VAL A 205 -6.63 -8.58 2.81
C VAL A 205 -5.63 -7.83 1.94
N PHE A 206 -4.75 -7.09 2.59
CA PHE A 206 -3.53 -6.55 2.00
C PHE A 206 -2.35 -6.94 2.88
N SER A 207 -1.25 -7.35 2.30
CA SER A 207 0.02 -7.53 3.00
C SER A 207 1.18 -6.95 2.20
N PHE A 208 2.16 -6.45 2.94
CA PHE A 208 3.40 -5.92 2.41
C PHE A 208 4.55 -6.37 3.31
N SER A 209 5.64 -6.82 2.73
CA SER A 209 6.85 -7.12 3.48
C SER A 209 8.11 -6.80 2.69
N ILE A 210 9.14 -6.42 3.43
CA ILE A 210 10.51 -6.24 2.97
C ILE A 210 11.37 -7.23 3.75
N GLU A 211 12.15 -8.03 3.05
CA GLU A 211 13.14 -8.93 3.63
C GLU A 211 14.54 -8.51 3.14
N THR A 212 15.45 -8.35 4.09
CA THR A 212 16.86 -8.06 3.82
C THR A 212 17.72 -9.21 4.36
N ASP A 213 18.68 -9.67 3.56
CA ASP A 213 19.70 -10.60 3.99
C ASP A 213 21.07 -9.93 3.82
N LEU A 214 21.67 -9.53 4.94
CA LEU A 214 22.96 -8.83 4.98
C LEU A 214 24.13 -9.79 5.26
N GLY A 215 23.93 -11.08 4.98
CA GLY A 215 24.94 -12.11 5.11
C GLY A 215 25.11 -12.66 6.53
N ARG A 216 26.18 -13.46 6.73
CA ARG A 216 26.34 -14.29 7.93
C ARG A 216 26.51 -13.54 9.25
N GLU A 217 26.93 -12.28 9.21
CA GLU A 217 27.19 -11.49 10.43
C GLU A 217 25.97 -10.74 10.93
N MET A 218 25.06 -10.32 10.04
CA MET A 218 23.88 -9.53 10.38
C MET A 218 22.55 -10.29 10.20
N GLY A 219 22.58 -11.46 9.54
CA GLY A 219 21.44 -12.35 9.41
C GLY A 219 20.33 -11.80 8.50
N LYS A 220 19.19 -12.48 8.55
CA LYS A 220 17.97 -12.09 7.85
C LYS A 220 17.07 -11.25 8.73
N ASN A 221 16.54 -10.21 8.17
CA ASN A 221 15.53 -9.36 8.82
C ASN A 221 14.36 -9.18 7.88
N LYS A 222 13.14 -9.35 8.40
CA LYS A 222 11.91 -9.14 7.66
C LYS A 222 11.02 -8.18 8.43
N THR A 223 10.61 -7.11 7.76
CA THR A 223 9.63 -6.18 8.28
C THR A 223 8.40 -6.19 7.38
N GLY A 224 7.24 -5.88 7.93
CA GLY A 224 6.05 -5.83 7.10
C GLY A 224 4.82 -5.38 7.86
N MET A 225 3.73 -5.34 7.10
CA MET A 225 2.40 -5.04 7.61
C MET A 225 1.36 -5.94 6.95
N LYS A 226 0.30 -6.19 7.68
CA LYS A 226 -0.91 -6.83 7.19
C LYS A 226 -2.10 -5.98 7.56
N ALA A 227 -2.97 -5.72 6.59
CA ALA A 227 -4.25 -5.07 6.78
C ALA A 227 -5.36 -6.07 6.45
N THR A 228 -6.32 -6.20 7.36
CA THR A 228 -7.48 -7.07 7.18
C THR A 228 -8.74 -6.22 7.27
N LEU A 229 -9.62 -6.33 6.29
CA LEU A 229 -10.92 -5.65 6.30
C LEU A 229 -11.76 -6.19 7.46
N VAL A 230 -12.29 -5.27 8.30
CA VAL A 230 -13.13 -5.61 9.46
C VAL A 230 -14.56 -5.06 9.31
N GLU A 231 -14.76 -4.01 8.48
CA GLU A 231 -16.08 -3.43 8.11
C GLU A 231 -16.09 -2.93 6.66
#